data_d1b395f21c15a67727ea6fb3b68759d4
#
_entry.id   d1b395f21c15a67727ea6fb3b68759d4
#
_cell.length_a   1.000
_cell.length_b   1.000
_cell.length_c   1.000
_cell.angle_alpha   90.00
_cell.angle_beta   90.00
_cell.angle_gamma   90.00
#
_symmetry.space_group_name_H-M   'P 1'
#
loop_
_entity.id
_entity.type
_entity.pdbx_description
1 polymer ?
#
loop_
_entity_poly.entity_id
_entity_poly.type
_entity_poly.pdbx_seq_one_letter_code
_entity_poly.pdbx_strand_id
1 'polypeptide(L)'
;MGSSPLDRERRCLVFGDESVSLTPLEYGVLTRLVDAEGSVVTRDELLADVWGQPFGGSNKVDVLMRSLRRKLGPCAGSVETVTGHGYRFSGWPQSK
;
A
#
# COMPACT_ATOMS: atom_id res chain seq x y z
N MET A 1 -11.51 13.66 -14.44
CA MET A 1 -11.42 12.37 -13.90
C MET A 1 -10.08 12.11 -13.29
N GLY A 2 -10.03 11.92 -12.00
CA GLY A 2 -8.78 11.59 -11.36
C GLY A 2 -8.42 10.15 -11.67
N SER A 3 -7.19 9.92 -12.05
CA SER A 3 -6.71 8.57 -12.23
C SER A 3 -5.73 8.27 -11.14
N SER A 4 -5.80 7.08 -10.60
CA SER A 4 -4.84 6.67 -9.60
C SER A 4 -3.55 6.25 -10.30
N PRO A 5 -2.41 6.39 -9.63
CA PRO A 5 -1.16 5.89 -10.19
C PRO A 5 -1.07 4.37 -10.19
N LEU A 6 -2.01 3.69 -9.52
CA LEU A 6 -1.97 2.24 -9.44
C LEU A 6 -2.58 1.60 -10.68
N ASP A 7 -1.79 0.83 -11.40
CA ASP A 7 -2.24 0.05 -12.55
C ASP A 7 -2.46 -1.37 -12.09
N ARG A 8 -3.72 -1.76 -11.95
CA ARG A 8 -4.05 -3.09 -11.42
C ARG A 8 -3.79 -4.20 -12.42
N GLU A 9 -3.85 -3.90 -13.70
CA GLU A 9 -3.56 -4.91 -14.71
C GLU A 9 -2.08 -5.27 -14.73
N ARG A 10 -1.25 -4.25 -14.67
CA ARG A 10 0.20 -4.45 -14.74
C ARG A 10 0.85 -4.59 -13.38
N ARG A 11 0.09 -4.36 -12.31
CA ARG A 11 0.57 -4.45 -10.93
C ARG A 11 1.77 -3.56 -10.70
N CYS A 12 1.63 -2.32 -11.15
CA CYS A 12 2.71 -1.34 -11.03
C CYS A 12 2.14 0.03 -10.73
N LEU A 13 3.03 0.95 -10.42
CA LEU A 13 2.69 2.34 -10.23
C LEU A 13 3.13 3.12 -11.45
N VAL A 14 2.30 4.04 -11.91
CA VAL A 14 2.59 4.85 -13.09
C VAL A 14 2.62 6.31 -12.69
N PHE A 15 3.75 6.96 -12.92
CA PHE A 15 3.94 8.38 -12.62
C PHE A 15 4.41 9.05 -13.90
N GLY A 16 3.48 9.67 -14.63
CA GLY A 16 3.82 10.29 -15.91
C GLY A 16 4.35 9.24 -16.89
N ASP A 17 5.60 9.37 -17.28
CA ASP A 17 6.23 8.44 -18.23
C ASP A 17 6.94 7.29 -17.54
N GLU A 18 6.98 7.29 -16.23
CA GLU A 18 7.69 6.26 -15.49
C GLU A 18 6.73 5.26 -14.90
N SER A 19 7.16 4.01 -14.84
CA SER A 19 6.40 2.97 -14.15
C SER A 19 7.33 2.25 -13.18
N VAL A 20 6.78 1.91 -12.03
CA VAL A 20 7.52 1.24 -10.97
C VAL A 20 6.81 -0.07 -10.69
N SER A 21 7.51 -1.19 -10.90
CA SER A 21 6.94 -2.51 -10.67
C SER A 21 6.80 -2.77 -9.18
N LEU A 22 5.70 -3.40 -8.80
CA LEU A 22 5.45 -3.81 -7.43
C LEU A 22 5.66 -5.31 -7.32
N THR A 23 6.25 -5.75 -6.21
CA THR A 23 6.30 -7.18 -5.93
C THR A 23 4.88 -7.65 -5.59
N PRO A 24 4.60 -8.95 -5.66
CA PRO A 24 3.27 -9.46 -5.31
C PRO A 24 2.83 -9.05 -3.91
N LEU A 25 3.75 -9.02 -2.94
CA LEU A 25 3.41 -8.62 -1.57
C LEU A 25 3.11 -7.13 -1.50
N GLU A 26 3.91 -6.30 -2.18
CA GLU A 26 3.67 -4.85 -2.21
C GLU A 26 2.33 -4.54 -2.87
N TYR A 27 2.05 -5.20 -3.98
CA TYR A 27 0.79 -5.03 -4.67
C TYR A 27 -0.37 -5.46 -3.78
N GLY A 28 -0.23 -6.60 -3.10
CA GLY A 28 -1.27 -7.10 -2.21
C GLY A 28 -1.57 -6.16 -1.06
N VAL A 29 -0.52 -5.64 -0.42
CA VAL A 29 -0.70 -4.70 0.69
C VAL A 29 -1.37 -3.41 0.21
N LEU A 30 -0.87 -2.86 -0.89
CA LEU A 30 -1.41 -1.59 -1.40
C LEU A 30 -2.87 -1.72 -1.80
N THR A 31 -3.22 -2.77 -2.55
CA THR A 31 -4.60 -2.97 -2.96
C THR A 31 -5.53 -3.24 -1.78
N ARG A 32 -5.03 -3.97 -0.78
CA ARG A 32 -5.83 -4.23 0.42
C ARG A 32 -6.17 -2.92 1.14
N LEU A 33 -5.19 -2.01 1.21
CA LEU A 33 -5.41 -0.72 1.85
C LEU A 33 -6.33 0.16 1.02
N VAL A 34 -6.12 0.20 -0.29
CA VAL A 34 -6.96 1.00 -1.19
C VAL A 34 -8.42 0.53 -1.10
N ASP A 35 -8.64 -0.77 -1.10
CA ASP A 35 -9.98 -1.33 -1.08
C ASP A 35 -10.67 -1.15 0.27
N ALA A 36 -9.93 -0.87 1.33
CA ALA A 36 -10.50 -0.56 2.64
C ALA A 36 -11.04 0.86 2.73
N GLU A 37 -10.76 1.69 1.73
CA GLU A 37 -11.35 3.03 1.57
C GLU A 37 -11.21 3.92 2.80
N GLY A 38 -10.01 3.98 3.33
CA GLY A 38 -9.71 4.83 4.47
C GLY A 38 -9.82 4.17 5.82
N SER A 39 -10.38 2.97 5.88
CA SER A 39 -10.44 2.23 7.14
C SER A 39 -9.06 1.72 7.51
N VAL A 40 -8.81 1.64 8.80
CA VAL A 40 -7.54 1.13 9.29
C VAL A 40 -7.50 -0.39 9.10
N VAL A 41 -6.40 -0.86 8.53
CA VAL A 41 -6.15 -2.30 8.40
C VAL A 41 -5.01 -2.63 9.35
N THR A 42 -5.25 -3.55 10.26
CA THR A 42 -4.23 -3.91 11.26
C THR A 42 -3.11 -4.71 10.63
N ARG A 43 -1.96 -4.75 11.32
CA ARG A 43 -0.84 -5.57 10.84
C ARG A 43 -1.23 -7.04 10.75
N ASP A 44 -2.02 -7.52 11.71
CA ASP A 44 -2.46 -8.91 11.71
C ASP A 44 -3.39 -9.20 10.52
N GLU A 45 -4.24 -8.26 10.19
CA GLU A 45 -5.11 -8.40 9.02
C GLU A 45 -4.29 -8.43 7.74
N LEU A 46 -3.26 -7.59 7.65
CA LEU A 46 -2.39 -7.61 6.47
C LEU A 46 -1.62 -8.93 6.38
N LEU A 47 -1.12 -9.43 7.50
CA LEU A 47 -0.41 -10.71 7.51
C LEU A 47 -1.33 -11.84 7.06
N ALA A 48 -2.55 -11.87 7.55
CA ALA A 48 -3.50 -12.91 7.19
C ALA A 48 -3.90 -12.81 5.72
N ASP A 49 -4.21 -11.60 5.26
CA ASP A 49 -4.79 -11.41 3.93
C ASP A 49 -3.75 -11.43 2.82
N VAL A 50 -2.54 -10.98 3.09
CA VAL A 50 -1.50 -10.84 2.07
C VAL A 50 -0.46 -11.95 2.18
N TRP A 51 -0.01 -12.26 3.38
CA TRP A 51 0.99 -13.33 3.59
C TRP A 51 0.37 -14.69 3.87
N GLY A 52 -0.90 -14.72 4.25
CA GLY A 52 -1.54 -15.97 4.62
C GLY A 52 -1.08 -16.51 5.96
N GLN A 53 -0.51 -15.64 6.80
CA GLN A 53 0.05 -16.02 8.10
C GLN A 53 -0.51 -15.12 9.17
N PRO A 54 -1.56 -15.55 9.87
CA PRO A 54 -2.22 -14.65 10.84
C PRO A 54 -1.41 -14.34 12.08
N PHE A 55 -0.34 -15.09 12.35
CA PHE A 55 0.43 -14.91 13.58
C PHE A 55 1.91 -14.73 13.32
N GLY A 56 2.53 -13.90 14.13
CA GLY A 56 3.98 -13.72 14.14
C GLY A 56 4.48 -12.94 12.95
N GLY A 57 5.56 -12.26 13.09
CA GLY A 57 6.20 -11.60 11.99
C GLY A 57 5.58 -10.27 11.58
N SER A 58 5.00 -9.54 12.53
CA SER A 58 4.43 -8.22 12.21
C SER A 58 5.47 -7.26 11.68
N ASN A 59 6.76 -7.45 11.97
CA ASN A 59 7.79 -6.62 11.39
C ASN A 59 7.95 -6.83 9.89
N LYS A 60 7.45 -7.94 9.34
CA LYS A 60 7.42 -8.12 7.89
C LYS A 60 6.59 -7.05 7.24
N VAL A 61 5.47 -6.68 7.88
CA VAL A 61 4.60 -5.63 7.38
C VAL A 61 5.33 -4.30 7.37
N ASP A 62 6.02 -3.98 8.47
CA ASP A 62 6.71 -2.70 8.59
C ASP A 62 7.86 -2.59 7.58
N VAL A 63 8.59 -3.67 7.37
CA VAL A 63 9.68 -3.70 6.39
C VAL A 63 9.13 -3.51 4.99
N LEU A 64 8.05 -4.23 4.67
CA LEU A 64 7.43 -4.09 3.36
C LEU A 64 6.88 -2.69 3.15
N MET A 65 6.30 -2.12 4.20
CA MET A 65 5.72 -0.79 4.12
C MET A 65 6.78 0.27 3.80
N ARG A 66 7.98 0.11 4.37
CA ARG A 66 9.09 1.01 4.06
C ARG A 66 9.47 0.93 2.59
N SER A 67 9.55 -0.29 2.07
CA SER A 67 9.86 -0.52 0.66
C SER A 67 8.75 0.04 -0.24
N LEU A 68 7.49 -0.21 0.12
CA LEU A 68 6.36 0.28 -0.64
C LEU A 68 6.33 1.80 -0.69
N ARG A 69 6.56 2.45 0.45
CA ARG A 69 6.56 3.92 0.49
C ARG A 69 7.66 4.50 -0.36
N ARG A 70 8.81 3.85 -0.41
CA ARG A 70 9.91 4.29 -1.28
C ARG A 70 9.47 4.25 -2.74
N LYS A 71 8.78 3.19 -3.13
CA LYS A 71 8.29 3.06 -4.51
C LYS A 71 7.16 4.03 -4.81
N LEU A 72 6.34 4.35 -3.81
CA LEU A 72 5.27 5.33 -3.99
C LEU A 72 5.82 6.73 -4.24
N GLY A 73 7.04 7.01 -3.76
CA GLY A 73 7.70 8.29 -4.05
C GLY A 73 6.84 9.48 -3.65
N PRO A 74 6.40 10.31 -4.62
CA PRO A 74 5.59 11.49 -4.29
C PRO A 74 4.24 11.14 -3.67
N CYS A 75 3.80 9.88 -3.80
CA CYS A 75 2.53 9.42 -3.24
C CYS A 75 2.71 8.68 -1.92
N ALA A 76 3.89 8.75 -1.31
CA ALA A 76 4.15 8.01 -0.07
C ALA A 76 3.19 8.39 1.06
N GLY A 77 2.74 9.63 1.08
CA GLY A 77 1.77 10.09 2.08
C GLY A 77 0.39 9.47 1.95
N SER A 78 0.10 8.78 0.85
CA SER A 78 -1.18 8.12 0.68
C SER A 78 -1.36 6.94 1.61
N VAL A 79 -0.27 6.38 2.13
CA VAL A 79 -0.31 5.30 3.09
C VAL A 79 0.14 5.84 4.43
N GLU A 80 -0.77 5.89 5.39
CA GLU A 80 -0.52 6.46 6.70
C GLU A 80 -0.35 5.37 7.74
N THR A 81 0.57 5.59 8.66
CA THR A 81 0.71 4.75 9.84
C THR A 81 -0.25 5.25 10.91
N VAL A 82 -1.10 4.37 11.40
CA VAL A 82 -1.96 4.69 12.53
C VAL A 82 -1.33 4.03 13.75
N THR A 83 -0.60 4.82 14.53
CA THR A 83 0.22 4.31 15.63
C THR A 83 -0.61 3.44 16.57
N GLY A 84 -0.09 2.25 16.85
CA GLY A 84 -0.75 1.30 17.73
C GLY A 84 -1.90 0.52 17.10
N HIS A 85 -2.24 0.80 15.85
CA HIS A 85 -3.38 0.13 15.20
C HIS A 85 -3.01 -0.54 13.88
N GLY A 86 -2.34 0.15 13.00
CA GLY A 86 -1.99 -0.42 11.70
C GLY A 86 -1.74 0.65 10.66
N TYR A 87 -2.34 0.47 9.49
CA TYR A 87 -2.12 1.37 8.37
C TYR A 87 -3.47 1.71 7.71
N ARG A 88 -3.51 2.83 7.02
CA ARG A 88 -4.70 3.21 6.27
C ARG A 88 -4.29 3.92 4.99
N PHE A 89 -5.18 3.85 4.01
CA PHE A 89 -4.99 4.57 2.77
C PHE A 89 -5.78 5.88 2.85
N SER A 90 -5.09 7.00 2.73
CA SER A 90 -5.73 8.31 2.86
C SER A 90 -6.16 8.93 1.54
N GLY A 91 -5.99 8.21 0.45
CA GLY A 91 -6.34 8.71 -0.87
C GLY A 91 -5.12 9.14 -1.66
N TRP A 92 -5.24 9.16 -2.97
CA TRP A 92 -4.14 9.61 -3.83
C TRP A 92 -4.07 11.13 -3.80
N PRO A 93 -2.85 11.70 -3.88
CA PRO A 93 -2.73 13.15 -3.96
C PRO A 93 -3.41 13.66 -5.21
N GLN A 94 -4.07 14.79 -5.10
CA GLN A 94 -4.71 15.38 -6.25
C GLN A 94 -3.75 16.26 -6.99
N SER A 95 -3.76 16.10 -8.29
CA SER A 95 -2.97 16.94 -9.17
C SER A 95 -3.68 18.26 -9.39
N LYS A 96 -2.92 19.31 -9.47
CA LYS A 96 -3.51 20.62 -9.76
C LYS A 96 -3.13 21.11 -11.11
#